data_69c2c9370965d765e257e29ab687fcde
#
_entry.id   69c2c9370965d765e257e29ab687fcde
#
_cell.length_a   1.000
_cell.length_b   1.000
_cell.length_c   1.000
_cell.angle_alpha   90.00
_cell.angle_beta   90.00
_cell.angle_gamma   90.00
#
_symmetry.space_group_name_H-M   'P 1'
#
loop_
_entity.id
_entity.type
_entity.pdbx_description
1 polymer ?
#
loop_
_entity_poly.entity_id
_entity_poly.type
_entity_poly.pdbx_seq_one_letter_code
_entity_poly.pdbx_strand_id
1 'polypeptide(L)'
;MRSVEEIVELYNQRRIAAGPVHNQMRRVRELANGDVIVPLNELDKNAKASVANLLVQGLDQMSMRVSSTMPTPYFPPVKEGSERAKSSARQRRKAMLSIWDENKMQMKMRRRARHLLGYSQSAVVLKPNFRTLTPTWTVRNPLDTFAAPVDDPDNMLPDDCIFTFRASASYLIKTYGAEITDQLRMGKVNSDSRYTMLEYVDAESLQLIVLGAENNPGLNVAERAGLDALALEFVPNRTGMPLAVVANRITLDKPRGQFDGVMGMYYTRARLQALTEIAIERGIFPEEYLVARVGENPEILQLADGKNGQLGVVKGGDIQQLQLNPGYKTDTALDRLERQERLEGAIPAEFGGESGSNIRTGRRGDSVLSATVDYRVQEAQSTFEASLYEEDKIAIAIEKAYWGDVTKTFFIPSRSSVGQENYTPNKIWETDFHYVAYSAAGSDVNSLIIGLGQRLGTGLMSKESAREADPLITDPELEHDRIIAEGVESALLSSIQQQAVNPQGPYQPDDLAYLTSLVLEKDATLYDAVRRTDQRARDRQAAAMPQGAPETMPGLAMPGMGAEAPVQGPAGAPPLEALLAQLGA
;
A
#
# COMPACT_ATOMS: atom_id res chain seq x y z
N MET A 1 -31.23 -17.38 -2.60
CA MET A 1 -30.06 -18.24 -2.90
C MET A 1 -30.16 -18.72 -4.34
N ARG A 2 -29.13 -18.45 -5.17
CA ARG A 2 -29.11 -18.81 -6.59
C ARG A 2 -28.59 -20.23 -6.81
N SER A 3 -29.14 -20.93 -7.81
CA SER A 3 -28.66 -22.25 -8.23
C SER A 3 -27.34 -22.13 -8.99
N VAL A 4 -26.63 -23.25 -9.19
CA VAL A 4 -25.38 -23.30 -9.96
C VAL A 4 -25.60 -22.87 -11.41
N GLU A 5 -26.71 -23.33 -12.00
CA GLU A 5 -27.08 -23.01 -13.39
C GLU A 5 -27.35 -21.50 -13.55
N GLU A 6 -28.08 -20.90 -12.62
CA GLU A 6 -28.33 -19.45 -12.60
C GLU A 6 -27.05 -18.63 -12.49
N ILE A 7 -26.10 -19.08 -11.67
CA ILE A 7 -24.80 -18.40 -11.50
C ILE A 7 -23.97 -18.50 -12.78
N VAL A 8 -23.97 -19.65 -13.45
CA VAL A 8 -23.25 -19.84 -14.72
C VAL A 8 -23.87 -19.00 -15.83
N GLU A 9 -25.19 -18.93 -15.90
CA GLU A 9 -25.87 -18.07 -16.86
C GLU A 9 -25.56 -16.60 -16.61
N LEU A 10 -25.64 -16.16 -15.35
CA LEU A 10 -25.29 -14.81 -14.92
C LEU A 10 -23.84 -14.47 -15.28
N TYR A 11 -22.91 -15.38 -15.06
CA TYR A 11 -21.51 -15.22 -15.47
C TYR A 11 -21.39 -14.98 -16.98
N ASN A 12 -22.07 -15.78 -17.79
CA ASN A 12 -22.03 -15.64 -19.24
C ASN A 12 -22.58 -14.29 -19.72
N GLN A 13 -23.70 -13.85 -19.14
CA GLN A 13 -24.29 -12.54 -19.42
C GLN A 13 -23.35 -11.39 -19.07
N ARG A 14 -22.76 -11.43 -17.86
CA ARG A 14 -21.83 -10.40 -17.38
C ARG A 14 -20.52 -10.39 -18.18
N ARG A 15 -20.02 -11.56 -18.56
CA ARG A 15 -18.82 -11.67 -19.39
C ARG A 15 -18.99 -10.97 -20.75
N ILE A 16 -20.17 -11.08 -21.34
CA ILE A 16 -20.49 -10.38 -22.59
C ILE A 16 -20.58 -8.87 -22.34
N ALA A 17 -21.31 -8.45 -21.30
CA ALA A 17 -21.47 -7.05 -20.94
C ALA A 17 -20.14 -6.36 -20.59
N ALA A 18 -19.26 -7.03 -19.85
CA ALA A 18 -17.95 -6.53 -19.47
C ALA A 18 -16.92 -6.56 -20.62
N GLY A 19 -17.25 -7.22 -21.75
CA GLY A 19 -16.34 -7.42 -22.87
C GLY A 19 -15.60 -6.17 -23.35
N PRO A 20 -16.28 -5.03 -23.62
CA PRO A 20 -15.62 -3.80 -24.05
C PRO A 20 -14.60 -3.27 -23.03
N VAL A 21 -14.95 -3.24 -21.75
CA VAL A 21 -14.08 -2.78 -20.65
C VAL A 21 -12.90 -3.73 -20.48
N HIS A 22 -13.15 -5.04 -20.46
CA HIS A 22 -12.08 -6.04 -20.35
C HIS A 22 -11.14 -6.03 -21.55
N ASN A 23 -11.63 -5.72 -22.76
CA ASN A 23 -10.75 -5.57 -23.94
C ASN A 23 -9.79 -4.37 -23.74
N GLN A 24 -10.28 -3.27 -23.20
CA GLN A 24 -9.44 -2.13 -22.88
C GLN A 24 -8.38 -2.51 -21.82
N MET A 25 -8.79 -3.18 -20.74
CA MET A 25 -7.85 -3.67 -19.71
C MET A 25 -6.80 -4.64 -20.27
N ARG A 26 -7.18 -5.51 -21.23
CA ARG A 26 -6.22 -6.41 -21.90
C ARG A 26 -5.18 -5.64 -22.69
N ARG A 27 -5.57 -4.61 -23.42
CA ARG A 27 -4.62 -3.71 -24.13
C ARG A 27 -3.64 -3.05 -23.15
N VAL A 28 -4.14 -2.56 -22.01
CA VAL A 28 -3.28 -2.01 -20.96
C VAL A 28 -2.31 -3.07 -20.42
N ARG A 29 -2.77 -4.31 -20.23
CA ARG A 29 -1.91 -5.41 -19.79
C ARG A 29 -0.83 -5.76 -20.82
N GLU A 30 -1.18 -5.84 -22.09
CA GLU A 30 -0.24 -6.09 -23.18
C GLU A 30 0.83 -4.99 -23.24
N LEU A 31 0.40 -3.74 -23.09
CA LEU A 31 1.29 -2.60 -23.01
C LEU A 31 2.20 -2.68 -21.79
N ALA A 32 1.65 -3.01 -20.60
CA ALA A 32 2.40 -3.15 -19.37
C ALA A 32 3.44 -4.28 -19.43
N ASN A 33 3.12 -5.37 -20.13
CA ASN A 33 4.04 -6.50 -20.33
C ASN A 33 5.07 -6.26 -21.45
N GLY A 34 4.96 -5.18 -22.21
CA GLY A 34 5.81 -4.94 -23.40
C GLY A 34 5.46 -5.84 -24.59
N ASP A 35 4.24 -6.40 -24.61
CA ASP A 35 3.77 -7.29 -25.67
C ASP A 35 3.10 -6.52 -26.83
N VAL A 36 3.50 -5.26 -27.04
CA VAL A 36 2.96 -4.42 -28.11
C VAL A 36 3.55 -4.85 -29.43
N ILE A 37 2.69 -5.32 -30.33
CA ILE A 37 3.04 -5.70 -31.70
C ILE A 37 2.90 -4.46 -32.59
N VAL A 38 3.92 -4.20 -33.40
CA VAL A 38 3.91 -3.11 -34.39
C VAL A 38 3.45 -3.69 -35.72
N PRO A 39 2.25 -3.33 -36.22
CA PRO A 39 1.73 -3.86 -37.48
C PRO A 39 2.38 -3.13 -38.67
N LEU A 40 3.54 -3.60 -39.09
CA LEU A 40 4.25 -3.17 -40.29
C LEU A 40 4.48 -4.36 -41.20
N ASN A 41 4.25 -4.18 -42.53
CA ASN A 41 4.38 -5.26 -43.50
C ASN A 41 5.83 -5.76 -43.65
N GLU A 42 6.80 -4.90 -43.35
CA GLU A 42 8.24 -5.20 -43.48
C GLU A 42 8.82 -5.86 -42.23
N LEU A 43 8.09 -5.86 -41.12
CA LEU A 43 8.51 -6.53 -39.90
C LEU A 43 7.83 -7.90 -39.78
N ASP A 44 8.47 -8.80 -39.02
CA ASP A 44 7.81 -10.03 -38.60
C ASP A 44 6.49 -9.68 -37.92
N LYS A 45 5.43 -10.50 -38.17
CA LYS A 45 4.10 -10.31 -37.59
C LYS A 45 4.10 -10.26 -36.05
N ASN A 46 5.15 -10.80 -35.41
CA ASN A 46 5.34 -10.81 -33.98
C ASN A 46 6.39 -9.79 -33.48
N ALA A 47 6.86 -8.89 -34.36
CA ALA A 47 7.84 -7.89 -33.96
C ALA A 47 7.29 -6.98 -32.86
N LYS A 48 8.00 -6.92 -31.75
CA LYS A 48 7.67 -6.07 -30.61
C LYS A 48 8.20 -4.66 -30.82
N ALA A 49 7.55 -3.70 -30.18
CA ALA A 49 7.99 -2.31 -30.21
C ALA A 49 9.35 -2.16 -29.51
N SER A 50 10.29 -1.46 -30.17
CA SER A 50 11.63 -1.15 -29.65
C SER A 50 11.71 0.16 -28.87
N VAL A 51 10.57 0.78 -28.56
CA VAL A 51 10.50 2.02 -27.78
C VAL A 51 10.49 1.77 -26.27
N ALA A 52 11.11 2.69 -25.51
CA ALA A 52 11.04 2.65 -24.06
C ALA A 52 9.60 2.70 -23.55
N ASN A 53 9.23 1.79 -22.66
CA ASN A 53 7.89 1.73 -22.09
C ASN A 53 7.77 2.71 -20.90
N LEU A 54 7.64 3.99 -21.22
CA LEU A 54 7.50 5.06 -20.23
C LEU A 54 6.21 4.90 -19.40
N LEU A 55 5.16 4.33 -19.99
CA LEU A 55 3.86 4.20 -19.31
C LEU A 55 3.95 3.23 -18.12
N VAL A 56 4.66 2.13 -18.25
CA VAL A 56 4.88 1.19 -17.13
C VAL A 56 5.70 1.83 -16.03
N GLN A 57 6.74 2.58 -16.41
CA GLN A 57 7.54 3.31 -15.42
C GLN A 57 6.69 4.32 -14.65
N GLY A 58 5.82 5.06 -15.33
CA GLY A 58 4.88 5.97 -14.70
C GLY A 58 3.88 5.27 -13.78
N LEU A 59 3.31 4.12 -14.23
CA LEU A 59 2.41 3.32 -13.40
C LEU A 59 3.10 2.87 -12.11
N ASP A 60 4.31 2.36 -12.21
CA ASP A 60 5.07 1.90 -11.05
C ASP A 60 5.38 3.04 -10.08
N GLN A 61 5.82 4.18 -10.57
CA GLN A 61 6.10 5.36 -9.75
C GLN A 61 4.85 5.88 -9.04
N MET A 62 3.74 6.02 -9.76
CA MET A 62 2.49 6.51 -9.16
C MET A 62 1.88 5.52 -8.19
N SER A 63 1.88 4.22 -8.51
CA SER A 63 1.37 3.19 -7.60
C SER A 63 2.21 3.11 -6.32
N MET A 64 3.51 3.33 -6.41
CA MET A 64 4.39 3.43 -5.24
C MET A 64 4.02 4.63 -4.37
N ARG A 65 3.76 5.80 -4.96
CA ARG A 65 3.35 7.00 -4.20
C ARG A 65 2.01 6.81 -3.51
N VAL A 66 1.01 6.24 -4.20
CA VAL A 66 -0.30 5.93 -3.59
C VAL A 66 -0.16 4.99 -2.40
N SER A 67 0.74 4.01 -2.47
CA SER A 67 0.92 2.96 -1.46
C SER A 67 2.09 3.20 -0.49
N SER A 68 2.83 4.30 -0.60
CA SER A 68 3.94 4.63 0.29
C SER A 68 3.48 4.92 1.71
N THR A 69 2.34 5.56 1.84
CA THR A 69 1.65 5.80 3.10
C THR A 69 0.42 4.92 3.19
N MET A 70 0.22 4.29 4.34
CA MET A 70 -1.02 3.58 4.61
C MET A 70 -2.04 4.57 5.19
N PRO A 71 -3.32 4.48 4.78
CA PRO A 71 -4.36 5.22 5.47
C PRO A 71 -4.56 4.66 6.88
N THR A 72 -5.13 5.46 7.73
CA THR A 72 -5.39 5.09 9.13
C THR A 72 -6.89 5.01 9.37
N PRO A 73 -7.40 3.92 9.97
CA PRO A 73 -8.77 3.84 10.41
C PRO A 73 -8.93 4.62 11.73
N TYR A 74 -9.87 5.53 11.77
CA TYR A 74 -10.21 6.34 12.94
C TYR A 74 -11.57 5.95 13.48
N PHE A 75 -11.62 5.54 14.74
CA PHE A 75 -12.85 5.20 15.44
C PHE A 75 -13.16 6.31 16.45
N PRO A 76 -14.17 7.15 16.24
CA PRO A 76 -14.53 8.17 17.21
C PRO A 76 -15.11 7.52 18.47
N PRO A 77 -14.91 8.13 19.65
CA PRO A 77 -15.52 7.65 20.89
C PRO A 77 -17.03 7.79 20.82
N VAL A 78 -17.77 6.76 21.25
CA VAL A 78 -19.24 6.75 21.23
C VAL A 78 -19.85 7.86 22.10
N LYS A 79 -19.12 8.26 23.15
CA LYS A 79 -19.52 9.34 24.07
C LYS A 79 -18.36 10.30 24.28
N GLU A 80 -18.58 11.54 23.90
CA GLU A 80 -17.61 12.60 24.10
C GLU A 80 -17.30 12.82 25.59
N GLY A 81 -16.02 13.06 25.91
CA GLY A 81 -15.57 13.32 27.28
C GLY A 81 -15.43 12.09 28.18
N SER A 82 -15.80 10.90 27.75
CA SER A 82 -15.66 9.67 28.54
C SER A 82 -14.32 8.98 28.27
N GLU A 83 -13.46 8.87 29.27
CA GLU A 83 -12.18 8.16 29.13
C GLU A 83 -12.37 6.68 28.74
N ARG A 84 -13.41 6.02 29.27
CA ARG A 84 -13.76 4.65 28.87
C ARG A 84 -14.14 4.55 27.39
N ALA A 85 -14.88 5.54 26.86
CA ALA A 85 -15.25 5.56 25.45
C ALA A 85 -14.04 5.84 24.56
N LYS A 86 -13.11 6.70 24.99
CA LYS A 86 -11.83 6.94 24.32
C LYS A 86 -10.97 5.67 24.31
N SER A 87 -10.83 5.00 25.45
CA SER A 87 -10.09 3.73 25.54
C SER A 87 -10.70 2.65 24.64
N SER A 88 -12.04 2.51 24.57
CA SER A 88 -12.72 1.59 23.65
C SER A 88 -12.46 1.96 22.18
N ALA A 89 -12.48 3.25 21.84
CA ALA A 89 -12.17 3.73 20.48
C ALA A 89 -10.73 3.38 20.07
N ARG A 90 -9.79 3.56 20.98
CA ARG A 90 -8.37 3.20 20.81
C ARG A 90 -8.20 1.70 20.60
N GLN A 91 -8.87 0.89 21.41
CA GLN A 91 -8.82 -0.56 21.27
C GLN A 91 -9.41 -1.03 19.93
N ARG A 92 -10.50 -0.41 19.43
CA ARG A 92 -11.05 -0.68 18.09
C ARG A 92 -10.04 -0.39 16.98
N ARG A 93 -9.37 0.77 17.05
CA ARG A 93 -8.32 1.14 16.09
C ARG A 93 -7.17 0.12 16.09
N LYS A 94 -6.65 -0.23 17.28
CA LYS A 94 -5.58 -1.21 17.42
C LYS A 94 -5.97 -2.59 16.88
N ALA A 95 -7.19 -3.05 17.17
CA ALA A 95 -7.69 -4.31 16.66
C ALA A 95 -7.79 -4.31 15.12
N MET A 96 -8.31 -3.24 14.51
CA MET A 96 -8.39 -3.13 13.05
C MET A 96 -7.00 -3.09 12.41
N LEU A 97 -6.07 -2.32 12.96
CA LEU A 97 -4.68 -2.29 12.47
C LEU A 97 -4.00 -3.65 12.57
N SER A 98 -4.23 -4.40 13.65
CA SER A 98 -3.71 -5.77 13.78
C SER A 98 -4.29 -6.72 12.72
N ILE A 99 -5.57 -6.61 12.41
CA ILE A 99 -6.22 -7.37 11.33
C ILE A 99 -5.62 -7.00 9.97
N TRP A 100 -5.34 -5.72 9.71
CA TRP A 100 -4.69 -5.25 8.50
C TRP A 100 -3.26 -5.79 8.38
N ASP A 101 -2.48 -5.79 9.46
CA ASP A 101 -1.10 -6.33 9.48
C ASP A 101 -1.08 -7.83 9.21
N GLU A 102 -1.98 -8.61 9.83
CA GLU A 102 -2.12 -10.04 9.54
C GLU A 102 -2.43 -10.30 8.07
N ASN A 103 -3.24 -9.43 7.48
CA ASN A 103 -3.58 -9.46 6.06
C ASN A 103 -2.50 -8.90 5.13
N LYS A 104 -1.40 -8.35 5.65
CA LYS A 104 -0.33 -7.70 4.88
C LYS A 104 -0.88 -6.61 3.95
N MET A 105 -1.72 -5.73 4.50
CA MET A 105 -2.46 -4.75 3.71
C MET A 105 -1.54 -3.82 2.91
N GLN A 106 -0.37 -3.45 3.43
CA GLN A 106 0.60 -2.62 2.73
C GLN A 106 1.02 -3.23 1.36
N MET A 107 1.28 -4.54 1.33
CA MET A 107 1.61 -5.22 0.06
C MET A 107 0.40 -5.27 -0.89
N LYS A 108 -0.79 -5.49 -0.33
CA LYS A 108 -2.04 -5.54 -1.09
C LYS A 108 -2.38 -4.18 -1.68
N MET A 109 -2.19 -3.09 -0.93
CA MET A 109 -2.43 -1.72 -1.39
C MET A 109 -1.58 -1.35 -2.61
N ARG A 110 -0.31 -1.74 -2.64
CA ARG A 110 0.54 -1.55 -3.82
C ARG A 110 -0.01 -2.24 -5.07
N ARG A 111 -0.49 -3.47 -4.93
CA ARG A 111 -1.12 -4.21 -6.02
C ARG A 111 -2.43 -3.56 -6.44
N ARG A 112 -3.25 -3.14 -5.48
CA ARG A 112 -4.52 -2.45 -5.72
C ARG A 112 -4.33 -1.12 -6.44
N ALA A 113 -3.31 -0.34 -6.04
CA ALA A 113 -2.96 0.92 -6.70
C ALA A 113 -2.61 0.70 -8.18
N ARG A 114 -1.84 -0.35 -8.52
CA ARG A 114 -1.59 -0.72 -9.92
C ARG A 114 -2.87 -1.09 -10.67
N HIS A 115 -3.77 -1.83 -10.02
CA HIS A 115 -5.05 -2.18 -10.64
C HIS A 115 -5.93 -0.95 -10.87
N LEU A 116 -6.08 -0.08 -9.87
CA LEU A 116 -6.90 1.12 -9.98
C LEU A 116 -6.37 2.10 -11.04
N LEU A 117 -5.08 2.37 -11.03
CA LEU A 117 -4.46 3.28 -11.98
C LEU A 117 -4.39 2.68 -13.40
N GLY A 118 -4.04 1.38 -13.52
CA GLY A 118 -3.91 0.71 -14.81
C GLY A 118 -5.24 0.32 -15.43
N TYR A 119 -6.11 -0.33 -14.67
CA TYR A 119 -7.37 -0.88 -15.14
C TYR A 119 -8.60 -0.05 -14.80
N SER A 120 -8.43 1.08 -14.12
CA SER A 120 -9.52 1.89 -13.56
C SER A 120 -10.39 1.20 -12.50
N GLN A 121 -10.00 0.01 -12.06
CA GLN A 121 -10.79 -0.79 -11.13
C GLN A 121 -9.89 -1.53 -10.16
N SER A 122 -10.32 -1.67 -8.90
CA SER A 122 -9.68 -2.51 -7.89
C SER A 122 -10.75 -3.33 -7.17
N ALA A 123 -10.68 -4.65 -7.30
CA ALA A 123 -11.64 -5.57 -6.72
C ALA A 123 -11.04 -6.35 -5.55
N VAL A 124 -11.80 -6.47 -4.47
CA VAL A 124 -11.44 -7.20 -3.26
C VAL A 124 -12.62 -8.04 -2.82
N VAL A 125 -12.34 -9.24 -2.32
CA VAL A 125 -13.32 -10.07 -1.62
C VAL A 125 -12.83 -10.34 -0.19
N LEU A 126 -13.74 -10.20 0.76
CA LEU A 126 -13.50 -10.50 2.17
C LEU A 126 -14.15 -11.84 2.51
N LYS A 127 -13.41 -12.67 3.24
CA LYS A 127 -13.88 -13.99 3.63
C LYS A 127 -13.54 -14.30 5.08
N PRO A 128 -14.41 -15.03 5.80
CA PRO A 128 -14.04 -15.55 7.10
C PRO A 128 -12.93 -16.60 6.96
N ASN A 129 -11.87 -16.46 7.73
CA ASN A 129 -10.81 -17.46 7.81
C ASN A 129 -10.96 -18.23 9.14
N PHE A 130 -11.47 -19.45 9.08
CA PHE A 130 -11.70 -20.28 10.25
C PHE A 130 -10.44 -20.80 10.92
N ARG A 131 -9.30 -20.69 10.25
CA ARG A 131 -8.01 -21.12 10.81
C ARG A 131 -7.40 -20.06 11.72
N THR A 132 -7.43 -18.80 11.28
CA THR A 132 -6.88 -17.66 12.03
C THR A 132 -7.96 -16.94 12.83
N LEU A 133 -9.24 -17.26 12.61
CA LEU A 133 -10.41 -16.60 13.20
C LEU A 133 -10.46 -15.10 12.88
N THR A 134 -9.94 -14.69 11.72
CA THR A 134 -9.89 -13.30 11.29
C THR A 134 -10.45 -13.15 9.87
N PRO A 135 -11.01 -11.99 9.49
CA PRO A 135 -11.36 -11.71 8.11
C PRO A 135 -10.11 -11.69 7.22
N THR A 136 -10.21 -12.25 6.04
CA THR A 136 -9.13 -12.25 5.06
C THR A 136 -9.50 -11.44 3.82
N TRP A 137 -8.67 -10.45 3.47
CA TRP A 137 -8.77 -9.70 2.23
C TRP A 137 -8.10 -10.44 1.08
N THR A 138 -8.81 -10.67 0.01
CA THR A 138 -8.25 -11.26 -1.22
C THR A 138 -8.41 -10.27 -2.36
N VAL A 139 -7.29 -9.71 -2.84
CA VAL A 139 -7.28 -8.83 -4.00
C VAL A 139 -7.48 -9.67 -5.26
N ARG A 140 -8.52 -9.36 -6.03
CA ARG A 140 -8.87 -10.02 -7.29
C ARG A 140 -8.38 -9.21 -8.48
N ASN A 141 -8.10 -9.90 -9.57
CA ASN A 141 -7.73 -9.25 -10.82
C ASN A 141 -8.99 -8.66 -11.48
N PRO A 142 -9.03 -7.38 -11.83
CA PRO A 142 -10.18 -6.78 -12.49
C PRO A 142 -10.61 -7.48 -13.79
N LEU A 143 -9.66 -8.05 -14.54
CA LEU A 143 -9.95 -8.85 -15.76
C LEU A 143 -10.73 -10.13 -15.49
N ASP A 144 -10.70 -10.61 -14.26
CA ASP A 144 -11.34 -11.83 -13.81
C ASP A 144 -12.50 -11.52 -12.82
N THR A 145 -13.00 -10.27 -12.83
CA THR A 145 -14.04 -9.75 -11.93
C THR A 145 -15.29 -9.38 -12.75
N PHE A 146 -16.43 -9.89 -12.33
CA PHE A 146 -17.74 -9.69 -12.96
C PHE A 146 -18.76 -9.28 -11.89
N ALA A 147 -18.76 -8.02 -11.55
CA ALA A 147 -19.67 -7.45 -10.54
C ALA A 147 -21.08 -7.23 -11.12
N ALA A 148 -22.08 -7.18 -10.23
CA ALA A 148 -23.40 -6.68 -10.60
C ALA A 148 -23.29 -5.22 -11.06
N PRO A 149 -24.11 -4.80 -12.05
CA PRO A 149 -24.20 -3.38 -12.37
C PRO A 149 -24.74 -2.61 -11.17
N VAL A 150 -24.15 -1.46 -10.91
CA VAL A 150 -24.57 -0.53 -9.87
C VAL A 150 -25.18 0.71 -10.54
N ASP A 151 -26.26 1.23 -9.96
CA ASP A 151 -26.93 2.43 -10.49
C ASP A 151 -26.10 3.69 -10.24
N ASP A 152 -25.46 3.75 -9.05
CA ASP A 152 -24.56 4.82 -8.67
C ASP A 152 -23.11 4.37 -8.88
N PRO A 153 -22.37 5.02 -9.79
CA PRO A 153 -20.97 4.69 -10.05
C PRO A 153 -20.05 4.78 -8.82
N ASP A 154 -20.40 5.60 -7.83
CA ASP A 154 -19.64 5.77 -6.59
C ASP A 154 -19.97 4.66 -5.56
N ASN A 155 -21.01 3.86 -5.81
CA ASN A 155 -21.31 2.70 -4.99
C ASN A 155 -20.30 1.57 -5.27
N MET A 156 -19.46 1.27 -4.28
CA MET A 156 -18.43 0.24 -4.36
C MET A 156 -18.90 -1.15 -3.92
N LEU A 157 -20.16 -1.26 -3.45
CA LEU A 157 -20.75 -2.50 -2.97
C LEU A 157 -21.73 -3.05 -4.00
N PRO A 158 -21.31 -3.91 -4.94
CA PRO A 158 -22.23 -4.59 -5.85
C PRO A 158 -23.07 -5.61 -5.06
N ASP A 159 -24.34 -5.79 -5.44
CA ASP A 159 -25.25 -6.77 -4.81
C ASP A 159 -24.68 -8.18 -4.83
N ASP A 160 -24.00 -8.54 -5.90
CA ASP A 160 -23.26 -9.78 -6.05
C ASP A 160 -22.04 -9.60 -6.96
N CYS A 161 -21.07 -10.50 -6.84
CA CYS A 161 -19.87 -10.48 -7.66
C CYS A 161 -19.41 -11.90 -7.98
N ILE A 162 -18.95 -12.10 -9.22
CA ILE A 162 -18.34 -13.34 -9.68
C ILE A 162 -16.87 -13.09 -9.95
N PHE A 163 -16.01 -13.88 -9.34
CA PHE A 163 -14.58 -13.88 -9.60
C PHE A 163 -14.19 -15.17 -10.30
N THR A 164 -13.34 -15.07 -11.32
CA THR A 164 -12.82 -16.24 -12.02
C THR A 164 -11.35 -16.45 -11.70
N PHE A 165 -10.94 -17.69 -11.63
CA PHE A 165 -9.54 -18.08 -11.55
C PHE A 165 -9.36 -19.48 -12.13
N ARG A 166 -8.11 -19.85 -12.41
CA ARG A 166 -7.79 -21.15 -12.99
C ARG A 166 -7.15 -22.06 -11.95
N ALA A 167 -7.66 -23.26 -11.84
CA ALA A 167 -7.09 -24.33 -11.01
C ALA A 167 -6.61 -25.49 -11.87
N SER A 168 -5.48 -26.11 -11.51
CA SER A 168 -5.02 -27.33 -12.17
C SER A 168 -5.82 -28.53 -11.71
N ALA A 169 -5.95 -29.55 -12.58
CA ALA A 169 -6.59 -30.80 -12.22
C ALA A 169 -5.96 -31.44 -10.97
N SER A 170 -4.63 -31.42 -10.88
CA SER A 170 -3.90 -31.93 -9.72
C SER A 170 -4.28 -31.21 -8.42
N TYR A 171 -4.49 -29.89 -8.46
CA TYR A 171 -4.96 -29.13 -7.30
C TYR A 171 -6.37 -29.54 -6.89
N LEU A 172 -7.29 -29.67 -7.86
CA LEU A 172 -8.67 -30.06 -7.59
C LEU A 172 -8.75 -31.46 -6.97
N ILE A 173 -8.04 -32.43 -7.54
CA ILE A 173 -7.99 -33.82 -7.03
C ILE A 173 -7.37 -33.85 -5.62
N LYS A 174 -6.30 -33.10 -5.39
CA LYS A 174 -5.66 -33.03 -4.05
C LYS A 174 -6.55 -32.41 -3.00
N THR A 175 -7.35 -31.42 -3.37
CA THR A 175 -8.16 -30.63 -2.42
C THR A 175 -9.52 -31.27 -2.16
N TYR A 176 -10.17 -31.78 -3.21
CA TYR A 176 -11.57 -32.24 -3.18
C TYR A 176 -11.72 -33.75 -3.38
N GLY A 177 -10.63 -34.49 -3.60
CA GLY A 177 -10.63 -35.93 -3.79
C GLY A 177 -10.71 -36.38 -5.26
N ALA A 178 -10.45 -37.68 -5.49
CA ALA A 178 -10.44 -38.23 -6.84
C ALA A 178 -11.84 -38.30 -7.49
N GLU A 179 -12.89 -38.33 -6.69
CA GLU A 179 -14.29 -38.40 -7.14
C GLU A 179 -14.69 -37.22 -8.01
N ILE A 180 -13.99 -36.08 -7.87
CA ILE A 180 -14.24 -34.90 -8.71
C ILE A 180 -14.00 -35.17 -10.20
N THR A 181 -13.13 -36.14 -10.53
CA THR A 181 -12.85 -36.51 -11.91
C THR A 181 -14.05 -37.13 -12.60
N ASP A 182 -14.81 -37.95 -11.89
CA ASP A 182 -16.00 -38.62 -12.41
C ASP A 182 -17.17 -37.63 -12.50
N GLN A 183 -17.32 -36.78 -11.46
CA GLN A 183 -18.38 -35.76 -11.43
C GLN A 183 -18.25 -34.73 -12.55
N LEU A 184 -17.02 -34.32 -12.86
CA LEU A 184 -16.75 -33.37 -13.98
C LEU A 184 -16.58 -34.07 -15.33
N ARG A 185 -16.86 -35.41 -15.42
CA ARG A 185 -16.64 -36.19 -16.64
C ARG A 185 -15.27 -35.92 -17.26
N MET A 186 -14.28 -35.73 -16.40
CA MET A 186 -12.92 -35.54 -16.82
C MET A 186 -12.41 -36.85 -17.43
N GLY A 187 -12.36 -37.02 -18.72
CA GLY A 187 -11.77 -38.21 -19.36
C GLY A 187 -10.35 -38.52 -18.85
N LYS A 188 -9.42 -38.94 -19.67
CA LYS A 188 -7.99 -39.08 -19.28
C LYS A 188 -7.44 -37.68 -18.95
N VAL A 189 -7.45 -37.35 -17.66
CA VAL A 189 -7.04 -36.01 -17.17
C VAL A 189 -5.51 -35.93 -17.21
N ASN A 190 -5.00 -34.98 -17.97
CA ASN A 190 -3.62 -34.52 -17.81
C ASN A 190 -3.51 -33.71 -16.52
N SER A 191 -2.50 -33.94 -15.68
CA SER A 191 -2.25 -33.17 -14.46
C SER A 191 -2.22 -31.66 -14.68
N ASP A 192 -1.87 -31.22 -15.89
CA ASP A 192 -1.72 -29.84 -16.30
C ASP A 192 -2.99 -29.20 -16.88
N SER A 193 -4.07 -29.98 -17.03
CA SER A 193 -5.36 -29.44 -17.46
C SER A 193 -5.83 -28.38 -16.47
N ARG A 194 -6.25 -27.23 -16.98
CA ARG A 194 -6.71 -26.11 -16.17
C ARG A 194 -8.21 -25.95 -16.29
N TYR A 195 -8.86 -25.83 -15.15
CA TYR A 195 -10.29 -25.63 -15.00
C TYR A 195 -10.58 -24.20 -14.55
N THR A 196 -11.61 -23.60 -15.13
CA THR A 196 -12.11 -22.30 -14.70
C THR A 196 -12.94 -22.51 -13.44
N MET A 197 -12.58 -21.79 -12.40
CA MET A 197 -13.31 -21.72 -11.15
C MET A 197 -14.11 -20.42 -11.15
N LEU A 198 -15.36 -20.50 -10.72
CA LEU A 198 -16.21 -19.36 -10.41
C LEU A 198 -16.36 -19.24 -8.89
N GLU A 199 -16.01 -18.12 -8.36
CA GLU A 199 -16.31 -17.75 -6.99
C GLU A 199 -17.43 -16.71 -7.00
N TYR A 200 -18.63 -17.15 -6.66
CA TYR A 200 -19.81 -16.31 -6.55
C TYR A 200 -19.98 -15.85 -5.11
N VAL A 201 -20.21 -14.55 -4.94
CA VAL A 201 -20.35 -13.91 -3.63
C VAL A 201 -21.53 -12.96 -3.65
N ASP A 202 -22.48 -13.14 -2.74
CA ASP A 202 -23.62 -12.26 -2.51
C ASP A 202 -23.86 -12.04 -0.99
N ALA A 203 -24.95 -11.36 -0.65
CA ALA A 203 -25.32 -11.12 0.74
C ALA A 203 -25.80 -12.39 1.48
N GLU A 204 -26.14 -13.48 0.77
CA GLU A 204 -26.68 -14.71 1.33
C GLU A 204 -25.65 -15.85 1.36
N SER A 205 -24.75 -15.90 0.36
CA SER A 205 -23.88 -17.04 0.15
C SER A 205 -22.53 -16.70 -0.47
N LEU A 206 -21.58 -17.58 -0.24
CA LEU A 206 -20.31 -17.68 -0.95
C LEU A 206 -20.26 -19.08 -1.54
N GLN A 207 -20.18 -19.16 -2.86
CA GLN A 207 -20.17 -20.42 -3.58
C GLN A 207 -18.94 -20.53 -4.47
N LEU A 208 -18.29 -21.68 -4.42
CA LEU A 208 -17.18 -22.03 -5.30
C LEU A 208 -17.65 -23.09 -6.29
N ILE A 209 -17.64 -22.75 -7.58
CA ILE A 209 -18.14 -23.59 -8.66
C ILE A 209 -16.98 -23.86 -9.62
N VAL A 210 -16.85 -25.07 -10.09
CA VAL A 210 -15.92 -25.43 -11.17
C VAL A 210 -16.67 -25.57 -12.48
N LEU A 211 -16.15 -24.95 -13.52
CA LEU A 211 -16.58 -25.15 -14.91
C LEU A 211 -15.70 -26.24 -15.56
N GLY A 212 -16.20 -26.87 -16.61
CA GLY A 212 -15.43 -27.88 -17.36
C GLY A 212 -14.10 -27.35 -17.91
N ALA A 213 -13.26 -28.25 -18.43
CA ALA A 213 -11.91 -27.94 -18.90
C ALA A 213 -11.91 -26.97 -20.10
N GLU A 214 -11.20 -25.83 -19.94
CA GLU A 214 -11.06 -24.81 -20.99
C GLU A 214 -10.32 -25.30 -22.26
N ASN A 215 -9.43 -26.28 -22.09
CA ASN A 215 -8.49 -26.74 -23.11
C ASN A 215 -8.66 -28.22 -23.45
N ASN A 216 -9.89 -28.71 -23.59
CA ASN A 216 -10.09 -30.03 -24.14
C ASN A 216 -10.19 -29.92 -25.69
N PRO A 217 -9.10 -30.22 -26.43
CA PRO A 217 -9.09 -30.02 -27.89
C PRO A 217 -10.07 -30.90 -28.64
N GLY A 218 -10.70 -31.88 -27.97
CA GLY A 218 -11.68 -32.78 -28.52
C GLY A 218 -13.15 -32.37 -28.35
N LEU A 219 -13.43 -31.26 -27.61
CA LEU A 219 -14.79 -30.82 -27.36
C LEU A 219 -15.14 -29.60 -28.21
N ASN A 220 -16.27 -29.67 -28.95
CA ASN A 220 -16.84 -28.53 -29.66
C ASN A 220 -17.28 -27.43 -28.66
N VAL A 221 -17.39 -26.18 -29.14
CA VAL A 221 -17.81 -25.05 -28.32
C VAL A 221 -19.19 -25.27 -27.64
N ALA A 222 -20.09 -25.97 -28.32
CA ALA A 222 -21.41 -26.35 -27.81
C ALA A 222 -21.32 -27.43 -26.70
N GLU A 223 -20.40 -28.37 -26.83
CA GLU A 223 -20.15 -29.43 -25.83
C GLU A 223 -19.43 -28.89 -24.62
N ARG A 224 -18.62 -27.83 -24.77
CA ARG A 224 -17.99 -27.09 -23.64
C ARG A 224 -19.03 -26.34 -22.83
N ALA A 225 -20.09 -25.83 -23.45
CA ALA A 225 -21.19 -25.16 -22.76
C ALA A 225 -22.12 -26.13 -22.00
N GLY A 226 -22.08 -27.42 -22.36
CA GLY A 226 -22.87 -28.48 -21.74
C GLY A 226 -22.15 -29.31 -20.68
N LEU A 227 -20.90 -28.99 -20.33
CA LEU A 227 -20.21 -29.60 -19.21
C LEU A 227 -20.83 -29.08 -17.92
N ASP A 228 -21.39 -30.00 -17.13
CA ASP A 228 -22.04 -29.71 -15.87
C ASP A 228 -21.09 -28.92 -14.95
N ALA A 229 -21.48 -27.71 -14.57
CA ALA A 229 -20.80 -26.97 -13.56
C ALA A 229 -21.07 -27.63 -12.20
N LEU A 230 -20.05 -27.79 -11.38
CA LEU A 230 -20.14 -28.43 -10.08
C LEU A 230 -19.86 -27.45 -8.95
N ALA A 231 -20.77 -27.35 -7.99
CA ALA A 231 -20.51 -26.64 -6.76
C ALA A 231 -19.53 -27.46 -5.90
N LEU A 232 -18.38 -26.87 -5.57
CA LEU A 232 -17.36 -27.48 -4.70
C LEU A 232 -17.54 -27.10 -3.25
N GLU A 233 -17.84 -25.82 -3.00
CA GLU A 233 -18.00 -25.28 -1.67
C GLU A 233 -19.21 -24.36 -1.62
N PHE A 234 -19.89 -24.45 -0.51
CA PHE A 234 -20.98 -23.56 -0.17
C PHE A 234 -20.81 -23.08 1.28
N VAL A 235 -20.70 -21.78 1.45
CA VAL A 235 -20.64 -21.17 2.78
C VAL A 235 -21.78 -20.13 2.87
N PRO A 236 -22.73 -20.32 3.80
CA PRO A 236 -23.77 -19.31 4.01
C PRO A 236 -23.14 -18.02 4.53
N ASN A 237 -23.49 -16.92 3.91
CA ASN A 237 -23.05 -15.62 4.37
C ASN A 237 -23.93 -15.16 5.54
N ARG A 238 -23.34 -15.17 6.73
CA ARG A 238 -24.05 -14.79 7.98
C ARG A 238 -24.04 -13.28 8.23
N THR A 239 -23.32 -12.51 7.42
CA THR A 239 -23.20 -11.06 7.65
C THR A 239 -24.40 -10.28 7.12
N GLY A 240 -25.11 -10.84 6.14
CA GLY A 240 -26.20 -10.16 5.43
C GLY A 240 -25.72 -9.00 4.54
N MET A 241 -24.41 -8.87 4.32
CA MET A 241 -23.79 -7.86 3.47
C MET A 241 -23.07 -8.52 2.28
N PRO A 242 -22.99 -7.86 1.11
CA PRO A 242 -22.11 -8.31 0.05
C PRO A 242 -20.66 -8.37 0.56
N LEU A 243 -19.94 -9.46 0.26
CA LEU A 243 -18.57 -9.65 0.72
C LEU A 243 -17.51 -9.16 -0.31
N ALA A 244 -17.94 -8.51 -1.36
CA ALA A 244 -17.09 -7.98 -2.41
C ALA A 244 -17.14 -6.45 -2.44
N VAL A 245 -15.99 -5.82 -2.58
CA VAL A 245 -15.86 -4.38 -2.81
C VAL A 245 -15.15 -4.16 -4.13
N VAL A 246 -15.74 -3.33 -4.99
CA VAL A 246 -15.21 -3.02 -6.31
C VAL A 246 -15.07 -1.50 -6.43
N ALA A 247 -13.87 -1.01 -6.17
CA ALA A 247 -13.55 0.39 -6.31
C ALA A 247 -13.31 0.72 -7.79
N ASN A 248 -14.03 1.70 -8.31
CA ASN A 248 -13.92 2.17 -9.68
C ASN A 248 -13.36 3.59 -9.72
N ARG A 249 -12.50 3.84 -10.69
CA ARG A 249 -12.07 5.19 -11.05
C ARG A 249 -12.88 5.64 -12.24
N ILE A 250 -13.80 6.57 -12.02
CA ILE A 250 -14.72 7.05 -13.03
C ILE A 250 -14.35 8.48 -13.41
N THR A 251 -14.22 8.70 -14.72
CA THR A 251 -14.05 10.04 -15.26
C THR A 251 -15.24 10.31 -16.18
N LEU A 252 -16.11 11.23 -15.77
CA LEU A 252 -17.42 11.45 -16.41
C LEU A 252 -18.30 10.20 -16.32
N ASP A 253 -18.60 9.54 -17.42
CA ASP A 253 -19.55 8.44 -17.48
C ASP A 253 -18.92 7.04 -17.57
N LYS A 254 -17.59 6.95 -17.64
CA LYS A 254 -16.91 5.65 -17.91
C LYS A 254 -15.70 5.44 -17.00
N PRO A 255 -15.45 4.20 -16.61
CA PRO A 255 -14.20 3.84 -15.97
C PRO A 255 -13.04 4.19 -16.91
N ARG A 256 -12.07 4.98 -16.42
CA ARG A 256 -10.92 5.41 -17.19
C ARG A 256 -9.62 5.19 -16.41
N GLY A 257 -8.76 4.34 -16.96
CA GLY A 257 -7.41 4.17 -16.49
C GLY A 257 -6.49 5.34 -16.88
N GLN A 258 -5.34 5.39 -16.29
CA GLN A 258 -4.35 6.44 -16.58
C GLN A 258 -3.82 6.38 -18.01
N PHE A 259 -3.80 5.19 -18.61
CA PHE A 259 -3.24 4.97 -19.94
C PHE A 259 -4.21 5.20 -21.10
N ASP A 260 -5.50 5.30 -20.82
CA ASP A 260 -6.52 5.33 -21.86
C ASP A 260 -6.36 6.49 -22.85
N GLY A 261 -5.88 7.65 -22.37
CA GLY A 261 -5.59 8.80 -23.22
C GLY A 261 -4.26 8.71 -23.97
N VAL A 262 -3.31 7.96 -23.45
CA VAL A 262 -1.90 7.98 -23.88
C VAL A 262 -1.56 6.81 -24.80
N MET A 263 -2.32 5.70 -24.74
CA MET A 263 -2.05 4.49 -25.54
C MET A 263 -1.93 4.78 -27.05
N GLY A 264 -2.78 5.63 -27.60
CA GLY A 264 -2.74 6.00 -29.01
C GLY A 264 -1.41 6.67 -29.40
N MET A 265 -0.87 7.51 -28.54
CA MET A 265 0.42 8.16 -28.77
C MET A 265 1.56 7.16 -28.70
N TYR A 266 1.56 6.28 -27.73
CA TYR A 266 2.54 5.21 -27.61
C TYR A 266 2.59 4.32 -28.86
N TYR A 267 1.45 3.87 -29.37
CA TYR A 267 1.38 3.09 -30.61
C TYR A 267 1.90 3.87 -31.81
N THR A 268 1.58 5.16 -31.89
CA THR A 268 2.08 6.03 -32.98
C THR A 268 3.58 6.20 -32.89
N ARG A 269 4.14 6.42 -31.70
CA ARG A 269 5.57 6.52 -31.46
C ARG A 269 6.30 5.22 -31.81
N ALA A 270 5.76 4.09 -31.34
CA ALA A 270 6.31 2.77 -31.61
C ALA A 270 6.36 2.47 -33.12
N ARG A 271 5.29 2.83 -33.85
CA ARG A 271 5.24 2.68 -35.31
C ARG A 271 6.24 3.59 -36.02
N LEU A 272 6.34 4.85 -35.61
CA LEU A 272 7.27 5.80 -36.20
C LEU A 272 8.73 5.39 -35.95
N GLN A 273 9.05 4.91 -34.74
CA GLN A 273 10.35 4.38 -34.41
C GLN A 273 10.73 3.19 -35.29
N ALA A 274 9.83 2.22 -35.44
CA ALA A 274 10.05 1.05 -36.28
C ALA A 274 10.27 1.44 -37.77
N LEU A 275 9.49 2.40 -38.29
CA LEU A 275 9.71 2.93 -39.64
C LEU A 275 11.08 3.63 -39.79
N THR A 276 11.49 4.33 -38.74
CA THR A 276 12.82 5.00 -38.73
C THR A 276 13.95 3.96 -38.73
N GLU A 277 13.84 2.89 -37.93
CA GLU A 277 14.78 1.78 -37.86
C GLU A 277 14.89 1.07 -39.22
N ILE A 278 13.78 0.78 -39.88
CA ILE A 278 13.74 0.20 -41.22
C ILE A 278 14.41 1.14 -42.24
N ALA A 279 14.11 2.45 -42.16
CA ALA A 279 14.72 3.43 -43.08
C ALA A 279 16.22 3.56 -42.86
N ILE A 280 16.69 3.48 -41.62
CA ILE A 280 18.12 3.45 -41.29
C ILE A 280 18.78 2.18 -41.85
N GLU A 281 18.16 1.01 -41.62
CA GLU A 281 18.66 -0.28 -42.13
C GLU A 281 18.77 -0.26 -43.65
N ARG A 282 17.76 0.19 -44.36
CA ARG A 282 17.79 0.36 -45.83
C ARG A 282 18.74 1.44 -46.29
N GLY A 283 19.00 2.46 -45.45
CA GLY A 283 20.01 3.48 -45.76
C GLY A 283 21.43 2.93 -45.64
N ILE A 284 21.69 2.00 -44.71
CA ILE A 284 22.96 1.31 -44.53
C ILE A 284 23.16 0.22 -45.59
N PHE A 285 22.09 -0.50 -45.92
CA PHE A 285 22.03 -1.56 -46.93
C PHE A 285 21.06 -1.16 -48.05
N PRO A 286 21.43 -0.21 -48.92
CA PRO A 286 20.51 0.29 -49.93
C PRO A 286 20.13 -0.80 -50.92
N GLU A 287 18.86 -0.81 -51.30
CA GLU A 287 18.38 -1.68 -52.39
C GLU A 287 19.01 -1.22 -53.69
N GLU A 288 19.58 -2.15 -54.39
CA GLU A 288 20.20 -1.89 -55.71
C GLU A 288 19.23 -2.25 -56.82
N TYR A 289 19.05 -1.32 -57.72
CA TYR A 289 18.20 -1.49 -58.91
C TYR A 289 19.07 -1.48 -60.16
N LEU A 290 18.80 -2.46 -61.00
CA LEU A 290 19.40 -2.52 -62.32
C LEU A 290 18.60 -1.67 -63.29
N VAL A 291 19.18 -0.56 -63.72
CA VAL A 291 18.54 0.32 -64.74
C VAL A 291 19.13 -0.03 -66.08
N ALA A 292 18.27 -0.53 -67.00
CA ALA A 292 18.66 -0.85 -68.37
C ALA A 292 18.94 0.42 -69.15
N ARG A 293 19.98 0.42 -69.99
CA ARG A 293 20.19 1.46 -71.00
C ARG A 293 19.21 1.23 -72.15
N VAL A 294 18.75 2.32 -72.75
CA VAL A 294 17.77 2.25 -73.83
C VAL A 294 18.34 1.41 -75.00
N GLY A 295 17.65 0.29 -75.29
CA GLY A 295 18.03 -0.63 -76.35
C GLY A 295 18.99 -1.77 -75.97
N GLU A 296 19.39 -1.90 -74.75
CA GLU A 296 20.23 -3.00 -74.23
C GLU A 296 19.46 -3.88 -73.24
N ASN A 297 19.74 -5.19 -73.29
CA ASN A 297 19.25 -6.11 -72.25
C ASN A 297 20.28 -6.21 -71.15
N PRO A 298 19.98 -5.82 -69.94
CA PRO A 298 20.94 -5.86 -68.83
C PRO A 298 21.18 -7.30 -68.38
N GLU A 299 22.48 -7.63 -68.21
CA GLU A 299 22.89 -8.91 -67.63
C GLU A 299 23.64 -8.68 -66.35
N ILE A 300 23.27 -9.38 -65.29
CA ILE A 300 23.97 -9.37 -64.00
C ILE A 300 25.13 -10.39 -64.15
N LEU A 301 26.33 -9.88 -64.21
CA LEU A 301 27.56 -10.70 -64.27
C LEU A 301 27.99 -11.17 -62.88
N GLN A 302 27.76 -10.36 -61.85
CA GLN A 302 28.06 -10.65 -60.48
C GLN A 302 27.04 -9.95 -59.55
N LEU A 303 26.46 -10.70 -58.61
CA LEU A 303 25.58 -10.12 -57.60
C LEU A 303 26.42 -9.36 -56.54
N ALA A 304 25.94 -8.20 -56.16
CA ALA A 304 26.48 -7.50 -55.01
C ALA A 304 26.20 -8.30 -53.73
N ASP A 305 27.24 -8.55 -52.94
CA ASP A 305 27.11 -9.13 -51.61
C ASP A 305 27.44 -8.03 -50.58
N GLY A 306 26.42 -7.35 -50.09
CA GLY A 306 26.57 -6.26 -49.13
C GLY A 306 27.23 -6.67 -47.81
N LYS A 307 27.27 -7.97 -47.49
CA LYS A 307 27.97 -8.48 -46.30
C LYS A 307 29.50 -8.55 -46.47
N ASN A 308 29.94 -8.79 -47.69
CA ASN A 308 31.38 -8.95 -48.00
C ASN A 308 31.96 -7.74 -48.74
N GLY A 309 31.22 -6.66 -48.92
CA GLY A 309 31.67 -5.47 -49.66
C GLY A 309 31.93 -5.71 -51.13
N GLN A 310 31.37 -6.75 -51.72
CA GLN A 310 31.48 -7.02 -53.16
C GLN A 310 30.54 -6.09 -53.92
N LEU A 311 31.08 -5.44 -54.95
CA LEU A 311 30.29 -4.63 -55.87
C LEU A 311 29.61 -5.50 -56.92
N GLY A 312 28.35 -5.21 -57.23
CA GLY A 312 27.69 -5.83 -58.36
C GLY A 312 28.30 -5.40 -59.69
N VAL A 313 28.50 -6.35 -60.58
CA VAL A 313 28.97 -6.08 -61.96
C VAL A 313 27.85 -6.33 -62.93
N VAL A 314 27.52 -5.33 -63.75
CA VAL A 314 26.43 -5.36 -64.72
C VAL A 314 26.93 -4.99 -66.12
N LYS A 315 26.42 -5.68 -67.12
CA LYS A 315 26.65 -5.36 -68.52
C LYS A 315 25.34 -4.81 -69.13
N GLY A 316 25.45 -3.71 -69.87
CA GLY A 316 24.27 -3.13 -70.55
C GLY A 316 23.33 -2.31 -69.64
N GLY A 317 23.75 -1.97 -68.46
CA GLY A 317 22.95 -1.18 -67.52
C GLY A 317 23.81 -0.47 -66.46
N ASP A 318 23.19 0.28 -65.62
CA ASP A 318 23.78 0.92 -64.46
C ASP A 318 23.06 0.44 -63.19
N ILE A 319 23.83 0.28 -62.08
CA ILE A 319 23.26 -0.02 -60.76
C ILE A 319 22.95 1.32 -60.08
N GLN A 320 21.71 1.52 -59.76
CA GLN A 320 21.31 2.67 -58.94
C GLN A 320 20.91 2.18 -57.56
N GLN A 321 21.39 2.86 -56.55
CA GLN A 321 21.04 2.62 -55.17
C GLN A 321 19.93 3.57 -54.70
N LEU A 322 18.86 3.03 -54.15
CA LEU A 322 17.82 3.83 -53.53
C LEU A 322 18.27 4.30 -52.16
N GLN A 323 18.78 5.51 -52.07
CA GLN A 323 19.09 6.11 -50.77
C GLN A 323 17.83 6.65 -50.14
N LEU A 324 17.31 5.91 -49.16
CA LEU A 324 16.25 6.40 -48.26
C LEU A 324 16.91 7.26 -47.19
N ASN A 325 16.77 8.57 -47.28
CA ASN A 325 17.23 9.49 -46.26
C ASN A 325 16.11 9.69 -45.21
N PRO A 326 16.20 9.11 -44.00
CA PRO A 326 15.24 9.42 -42.93
C PRO A 326 15.43 10.90 -42.60
N GLY A 327 14.51 11.73 -43.06
CA GLY A 327 14.62 13.18 -42.90
C GLY A 327 14.65 13.56 -41.42
N TYR A 328 15.41 14.64 -41.13
CA TYR A 328 15.52 15.26 -39.77
C TYR A 328 14.17 15.50 -39.02
N LYS A 329 13.06 15.45 -39.75
CA LYS A 329 11.73 15.64 -39.17
C LYS A 329 11.22 14.45 -38.35
N THR A 330 11.77 13.24 -38.53
CA THR A 330 11.36 12.05 -37.76
C THR A 330 11.84 12.12 -36.34
N ASP A 331 13.07 12.53 -36.07
CA ASP A 331 13.60 12.66 -34.70
C ASP A 331 12.84 13.73 -33.92
N THR A 332 12.58 14.88 -34.55
CA THR A 332 11.75 15.94 -33.93
C THR A 332 10.32 15.47 -33.65
N ALA A 333 9.75 14.61 -34.51
CA ALA A 333 8.42 14.06 -34.32
C ALA A 333 8.41 13.03 -33.17
N LEU A 334 9.43 12.18 -33.07
CA LEU A 334 9.60 11.22 -31.98
C LEU A 334 9.76 11.94 -30.63
N ASP A 335 10.64 12.97 -30.54
CA ASP A 335 10.81 13.77 -29.34
C ASP A 335 9.52 14.47 -28.91
N ARG A 336 8.76 15.00 -29.89
CA ARG A 336 7.49 15.63 -29.61
C ARG A 336 6.45 14.64 -29.06
N LEU A 337 6.36 13.46 -29.65
CA LEU A 337 5.46 12.41 -29.20
C LEU A 337 5.84 11.92 -27.80
N GLU A 338 7.13 11.71 -27.56
CA GLU A 338 7.61 11.33 -26.23
C GLU A 338 7.28 12.40 -25.17
N ARG A 339 7.51 13.66 -25.50
CA ARG A 339 7.15 14.76 -24.59
C ARG A 339 5.66 14.84 -24.31
N GLN A 340 4.81 14.64 -25.32
CA GLN A 340 3.35 14.62 -25.15
C GLN A 340 2.93 13.40 -24.31
N GLU A 341 3.52 12.24 -24.56
CA GLU A 341 3.27 11.01 -23.80
C GLU A 341 3.64 11.19 -22.33
N ARG A 342 4.78 11.82 -22.03
CA ARG A 342 5.20 12.16 -20.67
C ARG A 342 4.22 13.14 -19.99
N LEU A 343 3.78 14.17 -20.69
CA LEU A 343 2.85 15.16 -20.14
C LEU A 343 1.48 14.57 -19.84
N GLU A 344 0.87 13.82 -20.75
CA GLU A 344 -0.44 13.22 -20.55
C GLU A 344 -0.39 12.01 -19.59
N GLY A 345 0.69 11.25 -19.63
CA GLY A 345 0.92 10.12 -18.71
C GLY A 345 1.23 10.57 -17.28
N ALA A 346 1.42 11.88 -17.03
CA ALA A 346 1.96 12.41 -15.78
C ALA A 346 3.27 11.72 -15.36
N ILE A 347 4.17 11.56 -16.33
CA ILE A 347 5.48 10.95 -16.16
C ILE A 347 6.53 12.04 -16.44
N PRO A 348 6.80 12.93 -15.49
CA PRO A 348 7.82 13.96 -15.70
C PRO A 348 9.20 13.34 -15.96
N ALA A 349 10.03 14.04 -16.69
CA ALA A 349 11.36 13.57 -17.07
C ALA A 349 12.22 13.24 -15.84
N GLU A 350 11.97 13.92 -14.74
CA GLU A 350 12.65 13.75 -13.45
C GLU A 350 12.43 12.34 -12.84
N PHE A 351 11.35 11.64 -13.17
CA PHE A 351 11.13 10.25 -12.74
C PHE A 351 12.15 9.28 -13.36
N GLY A 352 12.68 9.61 -14.54
CA GLY A 352 13.76 8.88 -15.18
C GLY A 352 15.16 9.29 -14.72
N GLY A 353 15.27 10.23 -13.78
CA GLY A 353 16.54 10.79 -13.34
C GLY A 353 17.10 11.87 -14.27
N GLU A 354 16.34 12.31 -15.26
CA GLU A 354 16.71 13.42 -16.14
C GLU A 354 16.44 14.75 -15.42
N SER A 355 17.49 15.46 -15.07
CA SER A 355 17.35 16.81 -14.52
C SER A 355 17.12 17.81 -15.65
N GLY A 356 15.97 18.48 -15.66
CA GLY A 356 15.75 19.62 -16.56
C GLY A 356 16.82 20.69 -16.35
N SER A 357 17.36 21.24 -17.42
CA SER A 357 18.45 22.25 -17.39
C SER A 357 18.17 23.47 -16.51
N ASN A 358 16.93 23.70 -16.11
CA ASN A 358 16.47 24.80 -15.27
C ASN A 358 16.28 24.44 -13.79
N ILE A 359 16.46 23.18 -13.39
CA ILE A 359 16.32 22.75 -11.99
C ILE A 359 17.68 22.87 -11.31
N ARG A 360 17.91 24.02 -10.66
CA ARG A 360 19.18 24.32 -9.97
C ARG A 360 19.16 23.92 -8.48
N THR A 361 18.03 23.55 -7.93
CA THR A 361 17.88 23.17 -6.50
C THR A 361 16.94 21.97 -6.37
N GLY A 362 17.26 21.01 -5.50
CA GLY A 362 16.41 19.85 -5.18
C GLY A 362 14.99 20.26 -4.79
N ARG A 363 14.83 21.35 -4.03
CA ARG A 363 13.52 21.87 -3.61
C ARG A 363 12.61 22.28 -4.77
N ARG A 364 13.18 22.78 -5.88
CA ARG A 364 12.41 23.11 -7.07
C ARG A 364 12.02 21.85 -7.85
N GLY A 365 12.91 20.84 -7.89
CA GLY A 365 12.60 19.51 -8.45
C GLY A 365 11.43 18.86 -7.72
N ASP A 366 11.47 18.85 -6.40
CA ASP A 366 10.39 18.30 -5.55
C ASP A 366 9.07 19.05 -5.76
N SER A 367 9.10 20.38 -5.89
CA SER A 367 7.90 21.19 -6.16
C SER A 367 7.29 20.90 -7.53
N VAL A 368 8.11 20.68 -8.56
CA VAL A 368 7.64 20.30 -9.90
C VAL A 368 7.05 18.90 -9.90
N LEU A 369 7.70 17.95 -9.23
CA LEU A 369 7.21 16.59 -9.07
C LEU A 369 5.87 16.57 -8.32
N SER A 370 5.76 17.31 -7.22
CA SER A 370 4.52 17.43 -6.46
C SER A 370 3.38 18.01 -7.30
N ALA A 371 3.61 19.13 -7.98
CA ALA A 371 2.60 19.80 -8.76
C ALA A 371 2.05 18.99 -9.95
N THR A 372 2.87 18.06 -10.48
CA THR A 372 2.49 17.32 -11.71
C THR A 372 1.68 16.04 -11.40
N VAL A 373 1.82 15.47 -10.20
CA VAL A 373 1.28 14.13 -9.89
C VAL A 373 0.25 14.13 -8.77
N ASP A 374 0.22 15.16 -7.95
CA ASP A 374 -0.55 15.19 -6.70
C ASP A 374 -2.04 14.90 -6.88
N TYR A 375 -2.68 15.49 -7.90
CA TYR A 375 -4.14 15.32 -8.06
C TYR A 375 -4.55 13.89 -8.40
N ARG A 376 -3.76 13.14 -9.17
CA ARG A 376 -4.08 11.74 -9.54
C ARG A 376 -3.80 10.78 -8.38
N VAL A 377 -2.75 11.05 -7.64
CA VAL A 377 -2.44 10.32 -6.40
C VAL A 377 -3.53 10.60 -5.38
N GLN A 378 -3.93 11.85 -5.22
CA GLN A 378 -4.99 12.25 -4.31
C GLN A 378 -6.34 11.60 -4.67
N GLU A 379 -6.72 11.60 -5.96
CA GLU A 379 -7.93 10.92 -6.45
C GLU A 379 -7.90 9.41 -6.11
N ALA A 380 -6.78 8.74 -6.38
CA ALA A 380 -6.63 7.32 -6.07
C ALA A 380 -6.67 7.05 -4.55
N GLN A 381 -6.07 7.91 -3.75
CA GLN A 381 -6.10 7.80 -2.29
C GLN A 381 -7.51 8.01 -1.75
N SER A 382 -8.26 9.03 -2.23
CA SER A 382 -9.67 9.24 -1.83
C SER A 382 -10.56 8.05 -2.22
N THR A 383 -10.34 7.44 -3.39
CA THR A 383 -11.03 6.22 -3.79
C THR A 383 -10.73 5.07 -2.83
N PHE A 384 -9.48 4.93 -2.35
CA PHE A 384 -9.13 3.91 -1.37
C PHE A 384 -9.63 4.21 0.03
N GLU A 385 -9.74 5.47 0.44
CA GLU A 385 -10.39 5.84 1.71
C GLU A 385 -11.84 5.34 1.75
N ALA A 386 -12.60 5.60 0.68
CA ALA A 386 -13.97 5.12 0.56
C ALA A 386 -14.06 3.59 0.47
N SER A 387 -13.18 2.96 -0.32
CA SER A 387 -13.15 1.50 -0.47
C SER A 387 -12.82 0.79 0.84
N LEU A 388 -11.81 1.25 1.56
CA LEU A 388 -11.40 0.66 2.84
C LEU A 388 -12.45 0.86 3.93
N TYR A 389 -13.16 1.99 3.91
CA TYR A 389 -14.29 2.20 4.81
C TYR A 389 -15.36 1.10 4.65
N GLU A 390 -15.76 0.77 3.41
CA GLU A 390 -16.72 -0.30 3.16
C GLU A 390 -16.13 -1.70 3.47
N GLU A 391 -14.86 -1.91 3.17
CA GLU A 391 -14.16 -3.16 3.48
C GLU A 391 -14.08 -3.41 4.99
N ASP A 392 -13.77 -2.39 5.77
CA ASP A 392 -13.69 -2.48 7.23
C ASP A 392 -15.07 -2.75 7.84
N LYS A 393 -16.16 -2.18 7.31
CA LYS A 393 -17.53 -2.53 7.71
C LYS A 393 -17.83 -4.00 7.49
N ILE A 394 -17.46 -4.53 6.31
CA ILE A 394 -17.62 -5.95 6.00
C ILE A 394 -16.77 -6.80 6.96
N ALA A 395 -15.54 -6.39 7.24
CA ALA A 395 -14.67 -7.11 8.17
C ALA A 395 -15.24 -7.16 9.59
N ILE A 396 -15.77 -6.04 10.08
CA ILE A 396 -16.47 -5.95 11.38
C ILE A 396 -17.71 -6.85 11.38
N ALA A 397 -18.48 -6.85 10.30
CA ALA A 397 -19.65 -7.72 10.17
C ALA A 397 -19.27 -9.21 10.19
N ILE A 398 -18.18 -9.60 9.49
CA ILE A 398 -17.63 -10.96 9.54
C ILE A 398 -17.20 -11.31 10.97
N GLU A 399 -16.49 -10.42 11.65
CA GLU A 399 -16.03 -10.62 13.03
C GLU A 399 -17.22 -10.92 13.96
N LYS A 400 -18.27 -10.10 13.89
CA LYS A 400 -19.49 -10.27 14.70
C LYS A 400 -20.26 -11.54 14.35
N ALA A 401 -20.46 -11.79 13.05
CA ALA A 401 -21.33 -12.87 12.60
C ALA A 401 -20.75 -14.28 12.84
N TYR A 402 -19.43 -14.42 12.74
CA TYR A 402 -18.78 -15.73 12.84
C TYR A 402 -18.11 -15.99 14.19
N TRP A 403 -17.63 -14.94 14.87
CA TRP A 403 -16.84 -15.08 16.10
C TRP A 403 -17.25 -14.12 17.21
N GLY A 404 -18.47 -13.61 17.19
CA GLY A 404 -18.94 -12.55 18.06
C GLY A 404 -18.61 -12.70 19.54
N ASP A 405 -18.76 -13.92 20.09
CA ASP A 405 -18.52 -14.21 21.52
C ASP A 405 -17.17 -14.88 21.80
N VAL A 406 -16.35 -15.10 20.77
CA VAL A 406 -15.02 -15.70 20.92
C VAL A 406 -14.03 -14.65 21.37
N THR A 407 -13.37 -14.90 22.51
CA THR A 407 -12.26 -14.03 22.94
C THR A 407 -11.04 -14.28 22.07
N LYS A 408 -10.56 -13.24 21.44
CA LYS A 408 -9.40 -13.25 20.55
C LYS A 408 -8.27 -12.43 21.16
N THR A 409 -7.06 -12.77 20.75
CA THR A 409 -5.85 -12.04 21.13
C THR A 409 -5.28 -11.39 19.90
N PHE A 410 -4.96 -10.12 19.97
CA PHE A 410 -4.20 -9.45 18.92
C PHE A 410 -2.86 -8.93 19.45
N PHE A 411 -1.91 -8.84 18.54
CA PHE A 411 -0.56 -8.41 18.84
C PHE A 411 -0.31 -7.07 18.17
N ILE A 412 0.20 -6.12 18.96
CA ILE A 412 0.58 -4.80 18.45
C ILE A 412 2.09 -4.79 18.33
N PRO A 413 2.64 -4.87 17.10
CA PRO A 413 4.08 -4.82 16.91
C PRO A 413 4.59 -3.42 17.28
N SER A 414 5.41 -3.35 18.32
CA SER A 414 6.15 -2.16 18.72
C SER A 414 7.63 -2.45 18.61
N ARG A 415 8.46 -1.43 18.39
CA ARG A 415 9.93 -1.59 18.32
C ARG A 415 10.54 -2.08 19.63
N SER A 416 9.88 -1.85 20.75
CA SER A 416 10.41 -2.20 22.10
C SER A 416 9.72 -3.38 22.75
N SER A 417 8.49 -3.72 22.35
CA SER A 417 7.73 -4.82 22.95
C SER A 417 6.65 -5.32 22.02
N VAL A 418 6.25 -6.58 22.19
CA VAL A 418 5.05 -7.11 21.57
C VAL A 418 3.90 -6.92 22.55
N GLY A 419 3.07 -5.91 22.32
CA GLY A 419 1.84 -5.70 23.09
C GLY A 419 0.85 -6.83 22.77
N GLN A 420 0.28 -7.44 23.81
CA GLN A 420 -0.77 -8.45 23.68
C GLN A 420 -2.03 -7.94 24.35
N GLU A 421 -3.09 -7.81 23.57
CA GLU A 421 -4.42 -7.41 24.08
C GLU A 421 -5.47 -8.43 23.68
N ASN A 422 -6.45 -8.64 24.56
CA ASN A 422 -7.57 -9.53 24.31
C ASN A 422 -8.82 -8.72 24.01
N TYR A 423 -9.64 -9.19 23.08
CA TYR A 423 -10.93 -8.60 22.75
C TYR A 423 -11.97 -9.64 22.39
N THR A 424 -13.23 -9.26 22.54
CA THR A 424 -14.40 -10.04 22.09
C THR A 424 -15.11 -9.20 21.05
N PRO A 425 -15.31 -9.69 19.80
CA PRO A 425 -15.89 -8.90 18.72
C PRO A 425 -17.20 -8.20 19.06
N ASN A 426 -18.16 -8.88 19.68
CA ASN A 426 -19.44 -8.26 20.08
C ASN A 426 -19.29 -7.12 21.09
N LYS A 427 -18.21 -7.13 21.90
CA LYS A 427 -17.94 -6.09 22.90
C LYS A 427 -17.17 -4.92 22.35
N ILE A 428 -16.17 -5.19 21.50
CA ILE A 428 -15.30 -4.15 20.95
C ILE A 428 -15.99 -3.38 19.82
N TRP A 429 -16.72 -4.07 18.95
CA TRP A 429 -17.43 -3.48 17.82
C TRP A 429 -18.85 -3.03 18.21
N GLU A 430 -18.99 -2.22 19.26
CA GLU A 430 -20.29 -1.62 19.68
C GLU A 430 -20.91 -0.79 18.55
N THR A 431 -20.07 -0.15 17.73
CA THR A 431 -20.46 0.59 16.53
C THR A 431 -19.49 0.25 15.40
N ASP A 432 -19.99 0.27 14.19
CA ASP A 432 -19.23 0.16 12.93
C ASP A 432 -18.82 1.53 12.38
N PHE A 433 -19.27 2.62 13.02
CA PHE A 433 -18.94 3.97 12.59
C PHE A 433 -17.45 4.25 12.78
N HIS A 434 -16.78 4.52 11.69
CA HIS A 434 -15.39 4.92 11.62
C HIS A 434 -15.18 5.73 10.34
N TYR A 435 -14.00 6.26 10.13
CA TYR A 435 -13.57 6.80 8.85
C TYR A 435 -12.12 6.39 8.60
N VAL A 436 -11.77 6.28 7.33
CA VAL A 436 -10.42 5.94 6.90
C VAL A 436 -9.85 7.15 6.19
N ALA A 437 -8.68 7.59 6.57
CA ALA A 437 -8.07 8.78 5.98
C ALA A 437 -6.55 8.61 5.81
N TYR A 438 -6.03 9.14 4.69
CA TYR A 438 -4.60 9.35 4.54
C TYR A 438 -4.19 10.60 5.33
N SER A 439 -3.09 10.54 6.03
CA SER A 439 -2.56 11.65 6.84
C SER A 439 -2.30 12.91 6.03
N ALA A 440 -1.89 12.74 4.75
CA ALA A 440 -1.84 13.82 3.77
C ALA A 440 -1.99 13.22 2.37
N ALA A 441 -3.16 13.39 1.79
CA ALA A 441 -3.43 12.93 0.43
C ALA A 441 -2.55 13.68 -0.58
N GLY A 442 -1.85 12.94 -1.44
CA GLY A 442 -1.02 13.49 -2.49
C GLY A 442 0.36 14.01 -2.08
N SER A 443 0.68 14.10 -0.80
CA SER A 443 1.96 14.63 -0.32
C SER A 443 3.02 13.54 -0.15
N ASP A 444 4.29 13.91 -0.37
CA ASP A 444 5.41 13.08 0.03
C ASP A 444 5.60 13.07 1.55
N VAL A 445 6.07 11.95 2.10
CA VAL A 445 6.26 11.76 3.56
C VAL A 445 7.14 12.84 4.17
N ASN A 446 8.22 13.24 3.50
CA ASN A 446 9.12 14.28 3.99
C ASN A 446 8.45 15.65 4.02
N SER A 447 7.70 16.00 2.98
CA SER A 447 6.94 17.25 2.91
C SER A 447 5.85 17.30 3.98
N LEU A 448 5.23 16.16 4.27
CA LEU A 448 4.25 16.03 5.35
C LEU A 448 4.89 16.31 6.72
N ILE A 449 6.00 15.65 7.04
CA ILE A 449 6.70 15.83 8.34
C ILE A 449 7.11 17.28 8.53
N ILE A 450 7.66 17.93 7.49
CA ILE A 450 8.01 19.35 7.54
C ILE A 450 6.77 20.22 7.78
N GLY A 451 5.67 19.94 7.08
CA GLY A 451 4.40 20.65 7.25
C GLY A 451 3.80 20.49 8.64
N LEU A 452 3.85 19.27 9.20
CA LEU A 452 3.43 19.00 10.59
C LEU A 452 4.28 19.78 11.60
N GLY A 453 5.60 19.79 11.42
CA GLY A 453 6.52 20.56 12.26
C GLY A 453 6.23 22.06 12.22
N GLN A 454 5.95 22.62 11.04
CA GLN A 454 5.59 24.03 10.89
C GLN A 454 4.25 24.36 11.56
N ARG A 455 3.21 23.55 11.38
CA ARG A 455 1.89 23.73 12.01
C ARG A 455 1.97 23.62 13.52
N LEU A 456 2.79 22.70 14.03
CA LEU A 456 3.05 22.56 15.46
C LEU A 456 3.77 23.81 16.00
N GLY A 457 4.81 24.29 15.30
CA GLY A 457 5.57 25.49 15.69
C GLY A 457 4.75 26.77 15.67
N THR A 458 3.75 26.88 14.78
CA THR A 458 2.83 28.03 14.71
C THR A 458 1.63 27.90 15.65
N GLY A 459 1.49 26.81 16.40
CA GLY A 459 0.36 26.58 17.30
C GLY A 459 -0.98 26.28 16.61
N LEU A 460 -0.98 25.98 15.31
CA LEU A 460 -2.18 25.62 14.54
C LEU A 460 -2.60 24.15 14.72
N MET A 461 -1.75 23.33 15.32
CA MET A 461 -1.99 21.91 15.53
C MET A 461 -1.50 21.48 16.93
N SER A 462 -2.24 20.58 17.59
CA SER A 462 -1.80 20.01 18.85
C SER A 462 -0.69 18.97 18.63
N LYS A 463 0.13 18.71 19.68
CA LYS A 463 1.15 17.66 19.63
C LYS A 463 0.54 16.27 19.42
N GLU A 464 -0.66 16.04 19.93
CA GLU A 464 -1.40 14.78 19.80
C GLU A 464 -1.84 14.60 18.33
N SER A 465 -2.51 15.59 17.74
CA SER A 465 -2.92 15.54 16.34
C SER A 465 -1.74 15.43 15.37
N ALA A 466 -0.59 16.04 15.70
CA ALA A 466 0.61 15.91 14.88
C ALA A 466 1.18 14.48 14.90
N ARG A 467 1.17 13.81 16.07
CA ARG A 467 1.59 12.41 16.19
C ARG A 467 0.62 11.45 15.48
N GLU A 468 -0.67 11.71 15.58
CA GLU A 468 -1.69 10.91 14.86
C GLU A 468 -1.56 11.04 13.34
N ALA A 469 -1.16 12.21 12.86
CA ALA A 469 -0.99 12.48 11.43
C ALA A 469 0.38 12.05 10.88
N ASP A 470 1.37 11.70 11.75
CA ASP A 470 2.68 11.27 11.30
C ASP A 470 2.66 9.80 10.86
N PRO A 471 2.90 9.50 9.56
CA PRO A 471 2.85 8.14 9.04
C PRO A 471 3.96 7.22 9.56
N LEU A 472 5.00 7.77 10.20
CA LEU A 472 6.10 6.99 10.79
C LEU A 472 5.78 6.53 12.21
N ILE A 473 4.77 7.11 12.84
CA ILE A 473 4.33 6.76 14.20
C ILE A 473 3.21 5.73 14.10
N THR A 474 3.52 4.50 14.43
CA THR A 474 2.56 3.37 14.35
C THR A 474 1.51 3.44 15.46
N ASP A 475 1.93 3.81 16.68
CA ASP A 475 1.06 3.97 17.86
C ASP A 475 1.34 5.34 18.50
N PRO A 476 0.50 6.36 18.19
CA PRO A 476 0.68 7.73 18.70
C PRO A 476 0.60 7.84 20.23
N GLU A 477 -0.11 6.91 20.87
CA GLU A 477 -0.28 6.91 22.33
C GLU A 477 0.92 6.33 23.04
N LEU A 478 1.38 5.17 22.57
CA LEU A 478 2.60 4.58 23.07
C LEU A 478 3.77 5.56 22.95
N GLU A 479 3.81 6.31 21.86
CA GLU A 479 4.81 7.37 21.66
C GLU A 479 4.59 8.55 22.60
N HIS A 480 3.34 8.90 22.90
CA HIS A 480 3.02 9.90 23.91
C HIS A 480 3.49 9.48 25.30
N ASP A 481 3.19 8.25 25.69
CA ASP A 481 3.60 7.71 27.00
C ASP A 481 5.13 7.64 27.12
N ARG A 482 5.83 7.28 26.04
CA ARG A 482 7.28 7.33 25.96
C ARG A 482 7.84 8.73 26.13
N ILE A 483 7.30 9.72 25.42
CA ILE A 483 7.72 11.12 25.53
C ILE A 483 7.50 11.63 26.95
N ILE A 484 6.38 11.27 27.59
CA ILE A 484 6.13 11.63 29.00
C ILE A 484 7.16 10.94 29.90
N ALA A 485 7.38 9.64 29.73
CA ALA A 485 8.35 8.89 30.51
C ALA A 485 9.77 9.47 30.36
N GLU A 486 10.21 9.72 29.13
CA GLU A 486 11.50 10.38 28.85
C GLU A 486 11.59 11.79 29.46
N GLY A 487 10.49 12.54 29.39
CA GLY A 487 10.40 13.88 30.00
C GLY A 487 10.55 13.83 31.51
N VAL A 488 9.88 12.88 32.17
CA VAL A 488 9.99 12.65 33.62
C VAL A 488 11.39 12.18 33.96
N GLU A 489 11.95 11.23 33.20
CA GLU A 489 13.34 10.77 33.40
C GLU A 489 14.34 11.91 33.28
N SER A 490 14.23 12.74 32.26
CA SER A 490 15.10 13.90 32.05
C SER A 490 14.95 14.94 33.16
N ALA A 491 13.73 15.21 33.61
CA ALA A 491 13.48 16.13 34.73
C ALA A 491 14.06 15.60 36.04
N LEU A 492 13.93 14.31 36.31
CA LEU A 492 14.43 13.64 37.48
C LEU A 492 15.97 13.64 37.50
N LEU A 493 16.60 13.28 36.40
CA LEU A 493 18.07 13.35 36.26
C LEU A 493 18.61 14.79 36.42
N SER A 494 17.92 15.77 35.81
CA SER A 494 18.30 17.19 35.93
C SER A 494 18.15 17.69 37.35
N SER A 495 17.10 17.27 38.07
CA SER A 495 16.90 17.60 39.48
C SER A 495 18.03 17.03 40.39
N ILE A 496 18.36 15.75 40.21
CA ILE A 496 19.46 15.10 40.95
C ILE A 496 20.79 15.76 40.61
N GLN A 497 21.04 16.10 39.34
CA GLN A 497 22.26 16.79 38.93
C GLN A 497 22.38 18.17 39.57
N GLN A 498 21.30 18.96 39.57
CA GLN A 498 21.27 20.27 40.21
C GLN A 498 21.51 20.18 41.72
N GLN A 499 20.89 19.18 42.38
CA GLN A 499 21.07 18.97 43.83
C GLN A 499 22.47 18.48 44.17
N ALA A 500 23.12 17.71 43.31
CA ALA A 500 24.50 17.23 43.52
C ALA A 500 25.57 18.32 43.33
N VAL A 501 25.25 19.36 42.53
CA VAL A 501 26.12 20.54 42.38
C VAL A 501 26.00 21.49 43.60
N ASN A 502 24.90 21.45 44.33
CA ASN A 502 24.70 22.27 45.52
C ASN A 502 25.43 21.65 46.74
N PRO A 503 26.43 22.33 47.34
CA PRO A 503 27.19 21.80 48.48
C PRO A 503 26.33 21.44 49.71
N GLN A 504 25.14 22.00 49.82
CA GLN A 504 24.16 21.72 50.88
C GLN A 504 23.06 20.77 50.47
N GLY A 505 23.13 20.24 49.24
CA GLY A 505 22.13 19.31 48.70
C GLY A 505 22.25 17.91 49.32
N PRO A 506 21.17 17.10 49.24
CA PRO A 506 21.14 15.73 49.74
C PRO A 506 22.07 14.79 48.97
N TYR A 507 22.34 15.11 47.69
CA TYR A 507 23.19 14.30 46.82
C TYR A 507 24.58 14.91 46.65
N GLN A 508 25.58 14.06 46.49
CA GLN A 508 26.95 14.43 46.20
C GLN A 508 27.38 14.00 44.79
N PRO A 509 28.47 14.52 44.23
CA PRO A 509 28.97 14.08 42.93
C PRO A 509 29.19 12.57 42.79
N ASP A 510 29.58 11.91 43.90
CA ASP A 510 29.77 10.45 43.98
C ASP A 510 28.44 9.68 43.83
N ASP A 511 27.32 10.30 44.19
CA ASP A 511 26.00 9.69 44.01
C ASP A 511 25.56 9.73 42.55
N LEU A 512 25.95 10.78 41.80
CA LEU A 512 25.77 10.83 40.35
C LEU A 512 26.60 9.75 39.65
N ALA A 513 27.85 9.56 40.05
CA ALA A 513 28.69 8.50 39.50
C ALA A 513 28.09 7.12 39.76
N TYR A 514 27.57 6.90 41.00
CA TYR A 514 26.87 5.66 41.33
C TYR A 514 25.59 5.46 40.56
N LEU A 515 24.75 6.48 40.40
CA LEU A 515 23.54 6.43 39.55
C LEU A 515 23.89 6.08 38.10
N THR A 516 24.92 6.74 37.56
CA THR A 516 25.39 6.50 36.21
C THR A 516 25.88 5.06 36.02
N SER A 517 26.60 4.51 37.00
CA SER A 517 27.08 3.12 36.95
C SER A 517 25.90 2.13 36.93
N LEU A 518 24.88 2.33 37.78
CA LEU A 518 23.71 1.48 37.86
C LEU A 518 22.89 1.50 36.54
N VAL A 519 22.78 2.67 35.91
CA VAL A 519 22.06 2.82 34.62
C VAL A 519 22.85 2.21 33.46
N LEU A 520 24.18 2.35 33.44
CA LEU A 520 25.05 1.81 32.39
C LEU A 520 25.21 0.29 32.47
N GLU A 521 25.22 -0.29 33.66
CA GLU A 521 25.33 -1.74 33.86
C GLU A 521 24.05 -2.49 33.46
N LYS A 522 22.98 -1.79 33.12
CA LYS A 522 21.68 -2.33 32.69
C LYS A 522 20.99 -3.32 33.63
N ASP A 523 21.48 -3.45 34.84
CA ASP A 523 20.96 -4.39 35.86
C ASP A 523 19.82 -3.80 36.70
N ALA A 524 19.53 -2.51 36.53
CA ALA A 524 18.47 -1.83 37.25
C ALA A 524 17.66 -0.91 36.33
N THR A 525 16.35 -0.84 36.56
CA THR A 525 15.53 0.22 35.94
C THR A 525 15.98 1.59 36.48
N LEU A 526 15.76 2.67 35.74
CA LEU A 526 16.09 4.02 36.19
C LEU A 526 15.44 4.31 37.55
N TYR A 527 14.22 3.85 37.77
CA TYR A 527 13.51 3.94 39.05
C TYR A 527 14.26 3.25 40.18
N ASP A 528 14.73 2.03 39.99
CA ASP A 528 15.50 1.28 40.99
C ASP A 528 16.88 1.93 41.25
N ALA A 529 17.50 2.45 40.20
CA ALA A 529 18.78 3.16 40.31
C ALA A 529 18.62 4.44 41.12
N VAL A 530 17.59 5.23 40.86
CA VAL A 530 17.27 6.45 41.63
C VAL A 530 16.97 6.10 43.09
N ARG A 531 16.13 5.10 43.33
CA ARG A 531 15.79 4.66 44.72
C ARG A 531 16.99 4.20 45.49
N ARG A 532 17.90 3.42 44.89
CA ARG A 532 19.16 2.98 45.54
C ARG A 532 20.09 4.16 45.82
N THR A 533 20.15 5.13 44.93
CA THR A 533 20.95 6.35 45.10
C THR A 533 20.39 7.23 46.22
N ASP A 534 19.07 7.38 46.29
CA ASP A 534 18.39 8.12 47.36
C ASP A 534 18.62 7.45 48.73
N GLN A 535 18.50 6.12 48.77
CA GLN A 535 18.78 5.37 50.00
C GLN A 535 20.23 5.55 50.47
N ARG A 536 21.19 5.49 49.54
CA ARG A 536 22.61 5.74 49.84
C ARG A 536 22.85 7.17 50.35
N ALA A 537 22.17 8.16 49.78
CA ALA A 537 22.27 9.55 50.23
C ALA A 537 21.69 9.73 51.64
N ARG A 538 20.55 9.10 51.96
CA ARG A 538 19.93 9.09 53.30
C ARG A 538 20.79 8.39 54.32
N ASP A 539 21.35 7.21 54.01
CA ASP A 539 22.25 6.47 54.90
C ASP A 539 23.50 7.28 55.24
N ARG A 540 24.04 8.03 54.29
CA ARG A 540 25.16 8.93 54.51
C ARG A 540 24.80 10.11 55.41
N GLN A 541 23.64 10.72 55.22
CA GLN A 541 23.14 11.79 56.08
C GLN A 541 22.89 11.29 57.52
N ALA A 542 22.33 10.09 57.65
CA ALA A 542 22.14 9.46 58.95
C ALA A 542 23.47 9.15 59.65
N ALA A 543 24.50 8.73 58.91
CA ALA A 543 25.85 8.49 59.44
C ALA A 543 26.60 9.78 59.77
N ALA A 544 26.25 10.90 59.14
CA ALA A 544 26.86 12.21 59.42
C ALA A 544 26.22 12.96 60.58
N MET A 545 25.09 12.50 61.13
CA MET A 545 24.51 13.04 62.36
C MET A 545 25.35 12.56 63.54
N PRO A 546 25.92 13.45 64.38
CA PRO A 546 26.70 13.04 65.52
C PRO A 546 25.81 12.27 66.49
N GLN A 547 26.18 11.01 66.75
CA GLN A 547 25.67 10.21 67.85
C GLN A 547 26.19 10.85 69.14
N GLY A 548 25.38 11.70 69.78
CA GLY A 548 25.74 12.23 71.05
C GLY A 548 25.16 13.61 71.38
N ALA A 549 23.86 13.68 71.58
CA ALA A 549 23.31 14.69 72.47
C ALA A 549 22.80 13.95 73.72
N PRO A 550 23.29 14.22 74.94
CA PRO A 550 22.81 13.59 76.14
C PRO A 550 21.35 14.03 76.38
N GLU A 551 20.52 13.07 76.80
CA GLU A 551 19.19 13.32 77.37
C GLU A 551 19.32 14.36 78.49
N THR A 552 18.85 15.56 78.29
CA THR A 552 18.62 16.54 79.37
C THR A 552 17.18 16.37 79.85
N MET A 553 17.12 16.11 81.15
CA MET A 553 15.94 15.95 81.99
C MET A 553 14.86 17.03 81.79
N PRO A 554 13.61 16.71 82.09
CA PRO A 554 12.53 17.67 82.07
C PRO A 554 12.48 18.48 83.33
N GLY A 555 12.44 19.77 83.22
CA GLY A 555 12.15 20.59 84.43
C GLY A 555 12.26 22.09 84.18
N LEU A 556 11.11 22.73 84.41
CA LEU A 556 10.87 24.14 84.65
C LEU A 556 10.34 24.99 83.50
N ALA A 557 9.03 25.14 83.60
CA ALA A 557 8.26 26.20 82.96
C ALA A 557 8.64 27.58 83.46
N MET A 558 8.77 28.55 82.52
CA MET A 558 8.55 29.98 82.82
C MET A 558 7.87 30.63 81.64
N PRO A 559 6.88 31.51 81.87
CA PRO A 559 6.04 32.07 80.83
C PRO A 559 6.50 33.44 80.35
N GLY A 560 6.20 33.73 79.13
CA GLY A 560 6.02 35.12 78.65
C GLY A 560 7.08 35.64 77.68
N MET A 561 6.70 35.88 76.51
CA MET A 561 6.80 37.08 75.71
C MET A 561 7.00 36.83 74.24
N GLY A 562 6.13 37.42 73.44
CA GLY A 562 6.49 38.02 72.17
C GLY A 562 6.36 37.13 70.95
N ALA A 563 5.22 37.19 70.28
CA ALA A 563 5.03 36.75 68.94
C ALA A 563 5.88 37.60 68.00
N GLU A 564 6.78 36.94 67.26
CA GLU A 564 7.28 37.42 65.99
C GLU A 564 6.93 36.40 64.90
N ALA A 565 6.32 36.90 63.83
CA ALA A 565 5.86 36.12 62.71
C ALA A 565 7.04 35.50 61.96
N PRO A 566 6.91 34.25 61.45
CA PRO A 566 7.95 33.65 60.64
C PRO A 566 7.95 34.27 59.24
N VAL A 567 9.11 34.73 58.83
CA VAL A 567 9.45 35.07 57.46
C VAL A 567 9.28 33.84 56.60
N GLN A 568 8.40 33.93 55.59
CA GLN A 568 8.27 32.91 54.55
C GLN A 568 9.57 32.85 53.73
N GLY A 569 10.32 31.78 53.89
CA GLY A 569 11.38 31.38 53.00
C GLY A 569 10.80 30.94 51.64
N PRO A 570 11.57 30.96 50.54
CA PRO A 570 11.10 30.59 49.23
C PRO A 570 10.62 29.12 49.23
N ALA A 571 9.48 28.87 48.61
CA ALA A 571 8.83 27.57 48.46
C ALA A 571 9.85 26.52 47.97
N GLY A 572 10.20 25.59 48.84
CA GLY A 572 11.04 24.44 48.50
C GLY A 572 10.32 23.55 47.50
N ALA A 573 11.06 23.02 46.54
CA ALA A 573 10.59 22.02 45.62
C ALA A 573 9.89 20.85 46.37
N PRO A 574 8.83 20.28 45.81
CA PRO A 574 8.13 19.17 46.47
C PRO A 574 9.10 18.00 46.78
N PRO A 575 8.94 17.33 47.92
CA PRO A 575 9.80 16.19 48.24
C PRO A 575 9.69 15.10 47.16
N LEU A 576 10.81 14.47 46.88
CA LEU A 576 11.00 13.46 45.85
C LEU A 576 9.96 12.33 45.95
N GLU A 577 9.46 12.04 47.15
CA GLU A 577 8.38 11.06 47.40
C GLU A 577 7.05 11.42 46.72
N ALA A 578 6.75 12.72 46.59
CA ALA A 578 5.55 13.17 45.90
C ALA A 578 5.63 12.97 44.38
N LEU A 579 6.84 13.07 43.80
CA LEU A 579 7.13 12.79 42.38
C LEU A 579 7.16 11.28 42.12
N LEU A 580 7.71 10.49 43.02
CA LEU A 580 7.78 9.02 42.90
C LEU A 580 6.41 8.36 43.08
N ALA A 581 5.50 8.94 43.87
CA ALA A 581 4.13 8.46 44.02
C ALA A 581 3.29 8.63 42.73
N GLN A 582 3.64 9.57 41.87
CA GLN A 582 3.00 9.76 40.55
C GLN A 582 3.50 8.77 39.50
N LEU A 583 4.65 8.15 39.68
CA LEU A 583 5.24 7.17 38.76
C LEU A 583 4.79 5.72 39.04
N GLY A 584 4.20 5.45 40.19
CA GLY A 584 3.78 4.11 40.62
C GLY A 584 2.27 3.83 40.56
N ALA A 585 1.48 4.71 39.95
CA ALA A 585 0.03 4.56 39.75
C ALA A 585 -0.28 4.36 38.19
#